data_edb9fa15b3d950f8cb0910f91d0cc6e4
#
_entry.id   edb9fa15b3d950f8cb0910f91d0cc6e4
#
_cell.length_a   1.000
_cell.length_b   1.000
_cell.length_c   1.000
_cell.angle_alpha   90.00
_cell.angle_beta   90.00
_cell.angle_gamma   90.00
#
_symmetry.space_group_name_H-M   'P 1'
#
loop_
_entity.id
_entity.type
_entity.pdbx_description
1 polymer ?
#
loop_
_entity_poly.entity_id
_entity_poly.type
_entity_poly.pdbx_seq_one_letter_code
_entity_poly.pdbx_strand_id
1 'polypeptide(L)'
;MTPTSALSIISSVEFRAIIRRRWFLISIAVGAALIVTGTIFAGSRAGIPRSDALRAWTLAVAVIGGLVVSACLGASVANRDADGGWFGLQVATGTTRAVVTLGRVLGRVLVLVATFAVWMALAWLCGLLIGNGSDWPLIVTGFAGIGNMLVVLTVAALCSVALGPVSSGVMGVLAYIFSQALVNMSSAAEADVIGTSWSGLISSLYFIFPRGIVSPLVADLQARDVAGLAAPRVEVNGNIVFIQPASWATVIWTLGWCVVLALATAGAMRRRALS
;
A
#
# COMPACT_ATOMS: atom_id res chain seq x y z
N MET A 1 -17.14 -11.61 26.50
CA MET A 1 -16.71 -10.44 25.67
C MET A 1 -17.49 -10.45 24.37
N THR A 2 -17.99 -9.31 23.93
CA THR A 2 -18.57 -9.22 22.59
C THR A 2 -17.45 -9.32 21.53
N PRO A 3 -17.72 -9.89 20.33
CA PRO A 3 -16.70 -10.00 19.28
C PRO A 3 -16.07 -8.65 18.88
N THR A 4 -16.85 -7.58 18.94
CA THR A 4 -16.40 -6.22 18.63
C THR A 4 -15.42 -5.67 19.66
N SER A 5 -15.65 -5.90 20.96
CA SER A 5 -14.73 -5.47 22.03
C SER A 5 -13.41 -6.25 21.97
N ALA A 6 -13.45 -7.54 21.67
CA ALA A 6 -12.25 -8.36 21.49
C ALA A 6 -11.41 -7.86 20.29
N LEU A 7 -12.05 -7.54 19.17
CA LEU A 7 -11.38 -7.05 17.96
C LEU A 7 -10.67 -5.71 18.23
N SER A 8 -11.32 -4.77 18.90
CA SER A 8 -10.74 -3.48 19.28
C SER A 8 -9.53 -3.64 20.21
N ILE A 9 -9.62 -4.50 21.21
CA ILE A 9 -8.51 -4.75 22.15
C ILE A 9 -7.33 -5.38 21.41
N ILE A 10 -7.55 -6.41 20.59
CA ILE A 10 -6.48 -7.10 19.87
C ILE A 10 -5.79 -6.13 18.90
N SER A 11 -6.56 -5.32 18.15
CA SER A 11 -5.98 -4.36 17.22
C SER A 11 -5.13 -3.30 17.91
N SER A 12 -5.56 -2.80 19.08
CA SER A 12 -4.80 -1.81 19.84
C SER A 12 -3.52 -2.41 20.46
N VAL A 13 -3.57 -3.64 20.91
CA VAL A 13 -2.39 -4.36 21.43
C VAL A 13 -1.38 -4.61 20.32
N GLU A 14 -1.83 -5.10 19.16
CA GLU A 14 -0.95 -5.34 17.99
C GLU A 14 -0.32 -4.04 17.49
N PHE A 15 -1.10 -2.95 17.39
CA PHE A 15 -0.62 -1.63 17.04
C PHE A 15 0.52 -1.18 17.97
N ARG A 16 0.30 -1.21 19.29
CA ARG A 16 1.30 -0.81 20.28
C ARG A 16 2.54 -1.71 20.25
N ALA A 17 2.34 -3.01 20.02
CA ALA A 17 3.43 -3.97 19.96
C ALA A 17 4.34 -3.73 18.75
N ILE A 18 3.80 -3.32 17.60
CA ILE A 18 4.57 -3.06 16.39
C ILE A 18 5.31 -1.72 16.48
N ILE A 19 4.65 -0.66 16.95
CA ILE A 19 5.27 0.67 17.07
C ILE A 19 6.51 0.66 17.97
N ARG A 20 6.54 -0.20 18.98
CA ARG A 20 7.69 -0.33 19.89
C ARG A 20 8.85 -1.15 19.31
N ARG A 21 8.71 -1.73 18.11
CA ARG A 21 9.77 -2.53 17.51
C ARG A 21 10.84 -1.66 16.86
N ARG A 22 12.09 -2.00 17.12
CA ARG A 22 13.25 -1.26 16.56
C ARG A 22 13.22 -1.18 15.05
N TRP A 23 12.94 -2.28 14.35
CA TRP A 23 12.89 -2.30 12.88
C TRP A 23 11.84 -1.34 12.32
N PHE A 24 10.70 -1.21 13.00
CA PHE A 24 9.63 -0.29 12.59
C PHE A 24 10.05 1.17 12.78
N LEU A 25 10.64 1.50 13.92
CA LEU A 25 11.18 2.85 14.17
C LEU A 25 12.28 3.21 13.16
N ILE A 26 13.15 2.25 12.82
CA ILE A 26 14.17 2.43 11.79
C ILE A 26 13.52 2.70 10.43
N SER A 27 12.50 1.96 10.03
CA SER A 27 11.84 2.17 8.72
C SER A 27 11.18 3.54 8.62
N ILE A 28 10.54 4.01 9.70
CA ILE A 28 9.98 5.38 9.76
C ILE A 28 11.09 6.42 9.65
N ALA A 29 12.18 6.24 10.41
CA ALA A 29 13.31 7.17 10.44
C ALA A 29 14.01 7.25 9.08
N VAL A 30 14.21 6.11 8.40
CA VAL A 30 14.78 6.07 7.05
C VAL A 30 13.90 6.78 6.05
N GLY A 31 12.59 6.51 6.05
CA GLY A 31 11.65 7.21 5.16
C GLY A 31 11.62 8.72 5.42
N ALA A 32 11.63 9.12 6.68
CA ALA A 32 11.71 10.54 7.08
C ALA A 32 13.03 11.18 6.60
N ALA A 33 14.17 10.53 6.80
CA ALA A 33 15.47 11.00 6.34
C ALA A 33 15.50 11.15 4.81
N LEU A 34 14.94 10.21 4.07
CA LEU A 34 14.86 10.27 2.62
C LEU A 34 13.98 11.45 2.14
N ILE A 35 12.86 11.74 2.81
CA ILE A 35 12.01 12.90 2.48
C ILE A 35 12.78 14.20 2.70
N VAL A 36 13.46 14.34 3.85
CA VAL A 36 14.28 15.53 4.15
C VAL A 36 15.42 15.68 3.12
N THR A 37 16.11 14.60 2.80
CA THR A 37 17.17 14.58 1.79
C THR A 37 16.64 15.03 0.44
N GLY A 38 15.47 14.51 0.01
CA GLY A 38 14.81 14.92 -1.22
C GLY A 38 14.48 16.42 -1.25
N THR A 39 14.11 17.00 -0.11
CA THR A 39 13.85 18.43 0.01
C THR A 39 15.11 19.27 -0.28
N ILE A 40 16.26 18.82 0.22
CA ILE A 40 17.56 19.48 0.01
C ILE A 40 17.94 19.43 -1.48
N PHE A 41 17.77 18.28 -2.11
CA PHE A 41 18.14 18.05 -3.52
C PHE A 41 17.08 18.50 -4.53
N ALA A 42 15.85 18.77 -4.12
CA ALA A 42 14.78 19.25 -5.02
C ALA A 42 15.15 20.54 -5.76
N GLY A 43 16.04 21.38 -5.19
CA GLY A 43 16.50 22.61 -5.80
C GLY A 43 17.61 22.46 -6.85
N SER A 44 18.19 21.28 -7.00
CA SER A 44 19.38 21.07 -7.85
C SER A 44 19.06 20.60 -9.28
N ARG A 45 17.81 20.25 -9.57
CA ARG A 45 17.40 19.78 -10.91
C ARG A 45 17.02 20.94 -11.80
N ALA A 46 17.84 21.22 -12.81
CA ALA A 46 17.56 22.25 -13.80
C ALA A 46 16.27 21.94 -14.59
N GLY A 47 15.39 22.92 -14.70
CA GLY A 47 14.17 22.83 -15.52
C GLY A 47 12.93 22.24 -14.85
N ILE A 48 13.03 21.71 -13.63
CA ILE A 48 11.87 21.19 -12.88
C ILE A 48 11.56 22.12 -11.70
N PRO A 49 10.30 22.55 -11.51
CA PRO A 49 9.91 23.31 -10.32
C PRO A 49 10.25 22.54 -9.04
N ARG A 50 10.78 23.23 -8.04
CA ARG A 50 11.13 22.61 -6.74
C ARG A 50 9.95 21.86 -6.11
N SER A 51 8.75 22.40 -6.26
CA SER A 51 7.51 21.77 -5.79
C SER A 51 7.29 20.40 -6.40
N ASP A 52 7.41 20.29 -7.72
CA ASP A 52 7.13 19.05 -8.44
C ASP A 52 8.23 18.02 -8.19
N ALA A 53 9.48 18.45 -8.07
CA ALA A 53 10.59 17.58 -7.67
C ALA A 53 10.38 17.01 -6.25
N LEU A 54 9.95 17.83 -5.29
CA LEU A 54 9.64 17.38 -3.94
C LEU A 54 8.45 16.41 -3.92
N ARG A 55 7.38 16.72 -4.67
CA ARG A 55 6.20 15.84 -4.80
C ARG A 55 6.60 14.47 -5.35
N ALA A 56 7.30 14.44 -6.50
CA ALA A 56 7.74 13.20 -7.12
C ALA A 56 8.65 12.37 -6.21
N TRP A 57 9.59 13.02 -5.53
CA TRP A 57 10.48 12.35 -4.59
C TRP A 57 9.74 11.78 -3.38
N THR A 58 8.87 12.58 -2.76
CA THR A 58 8.07 12.14 -1.60
C THR A 58 7.18 10.96 -1.94
N LEU A 59 6.53 11.00 -3.11
CA LEU A 59 5.70 9.90 -3.57
C LEU A 59 6.52 8.65 -3.87
N ALA A 60 7.71 8.78 -4.45
CA ALA A 60 8.62 7.65 -4.66
C ALA A 60 9.03 6.99 -3.32
N VAL A 61 9.39 7.80 -2.32
CA VAL A 61 9.70 7.31 -0.97
C VAL A 61 8.48 6.63 -0.33
N ALA A 62 7.30 7.23 -0.46
CA ALA A 62 6.06 6.66 0.08
C ALA A 62 5.69 5.33 -0.59
N VAL A 63 5.89 5.19 -1.91
CA VAL A 63 5.64 3.94 -2.64
C VAL A 63 6.66 2.88 -2.23
N ILE A 64 7.95 3.14 -2.33
CA ILE A 64 9.00 2.14 -2.05
C ILE A 64 8.97 1.76 -0.56
N GLY A 65 8.97 2.75 0.32
CA GLY A 65 8.91 2.52 1.77
C GLY A 65 7.60 1.84 2.19
N GLY A 66 6.49 2.28 1.60
CA GLY A 66 5.17 1.70 1.81
C GLY A 66 5.10 0.23 1.39
N LEU A 67 5.69 -0.15 0.25
CA LEU A 67 5.79 -1.54 -0.21
C LEU A 67 6.54 -2.40 0.81
N VAL A 68 7.71 -1.95 1.27
CA VAL A 68 8.52 -2.68 2.25
C VAL A 68 7.75 -2.83 3.56
N VAL A 69 7.22 -1.75 4.10
CA VAL A 69 6.46 -1.77 5.37
C VAL A 69 5.23 -2.66 5.25
N SER A 70 4.45 -2.54 4.19
CA SER A 70 3.22 -3.32 3.98
C SER A 70 3.52 -4.81 3.80
N ALA A 71 4.55 -5.16 3.03
CA ALA A 71 4.99 -6.53 2.83
C ALA A 71 5.45 -7.17 4.15
N CYS A 72 6.28 -6.48 4.96
CA CYS A 72 6.72 -6.95 6.26
C CYS A 72 5.56 -7.09 7.25
N LEU A 73 4.64 -6.13 7.28
CA LEU A 73 3.45 -6.19 8.12
C LEU A 73 2.56 -7.37 7.71
N GLY A 74 2.24 -7.52 6.43
CA GLY A 74 1.40 -8.61 5.93
C GLY A 74 2.03 -9.98 6.17
N ALA A 75 3.28 -10.16 5.76
CA ALA A 75 4.02 -11.42 5.88
C ALA A 75 4.09 -11.96 7.31
N SER A 76 4.08 -11.10 8.31
CA SER A 76 4.18 -11.51 9.71
C SER A 76 2.83 -11.82 10.38
N VAL A 77 1.68 -11.77 9.66
CA VAL A 77 0.34 -12.03 10.25
C VAL A 77 0.21 -13.45 10.80
N ALA A 78 0.48 -14.46 10.00
CA ALA A 78 0.37 -15.85 10.41
C ALA A 78 1.69 -16.48 10.87
N ASN A 79 2.82 -16.03 10.30
CA ASN A 79 4.14 -16.64 10.57
C ASN A 79 4.65 -16.41 12.00
N ARG A 80 4.11 -15.43 12.72
CA ARG A 80 4.49 -15.13 14.09
C ARG A 80 3.97 -16.15 15.12
N ASP A 81 3.04 -16.97 14.72
CA ASP A 81 2.41 -17.93 15.62
C ASP A 81 3.20 -19.23 15.77
N ALA A 82 4.11 -19.52 14.81
CA ALA A 82 4.98 -20.68 14.90
C ALA A 82 5.99 -20.56 16.05
N ASP A 83 6.35 -19.32 16.45
CA ASP A 83 7.48 -19.06 17.32
C ASP A 83 7.14 -18.77 18.80
N GLY A 84 5.86 -18.67 19.21
CA GLY A 84 5.64 -18.09 20.52
C GLY A 84 4.41 -18.45 21.34
N GLY A 85 3.53 -19.33 20.95
CA GLY A 85 2.37 -19.73 21.78
C GLY A 85 1.34 -18.61 22.07
N TRP A 86 1.58 -17.39 21.61
CA TRP A 86 0.72 -16.21 21.82
C TRP A 86 -0.69 -16.41 21.28
N PHE A 87 -0.82 -17.13 20.18
CA PHE A 87 -2.10 -17.45 19.58
C PHE A 87 -2.92 -18.39 20.46
N GLY A 88 -2.26 -19.40 21.01
CA GLY A 88 -2.86 -20.31 21.97
C GLY A 88 -3.41 -19.59 23.21
N LEU A 89 -2.65 -18.62 23.72
CA LEU A 89 -3.06 -17.82 24.87
C LEU A 89 -4.30 -16.96 24.57
N GLN A 90 -4.37 -16.36 23.39
CA GLN A 90 -5.51 -15.55 22.96
C GLN A 90 -6.77 -16.39 22.72
N VAL A 91 -6.61 -17.60 22.18
CA VAL A 91 -7.72 -18.54 21.99
C VAL A 91 -8.19 -19.11 23.33
N ALA A 92 -7.29 -19.33 24.29
CA ALA A 92 -7.64 -19.75 25.64
C ALA A 92 -8.56 -18.76 26.39
N THR A 93 -8.59 -17.50 25.96
CA THR A 93 -9.53 -16.48 26.50
C THR A 93 -10.93 -16.53 25.88
N GLY A 94 -11.25 -17.56 25.09
CA GLY A 94 -12.59 -17.78 24.50
C GLY A 94 -12.84 -16.95 23.22
N THR A 95 -11.81 -16.31 22.65
CA THR A 95 -11.90 -15.61 21.36
C THR A 95 -11.66 -16.56 20.19
N THR A 96 -12.45 -16.44 19.13
CA THR A 96 -12.26 -17.26 17.93
C THR A 96 -10.99 -16.83 17.18
N ARG A 97 -10.29 -17.79 16.56
CA ARG A 97 -9.08 -17.52 15.74
C ARG A 97 -9.32 -16.49 14.64
N ALA A 98 -10.52 -16.48 14.05
CA ALA A 98 -10.90 -15.50 13.05
C ALA A 98 -10.87 -14.06 13.61
N VAL A 99 -11.44 -13.84 14.78
CA VAL A 99 -11.43 -12.53 15.45
C VAL A 99 -10.02 -12.09 15.81
N VAL A 100 -9.16 -13.01 16.25
CA VAL A 100 -7.75 -12.73 16.53
C VAL A 100 -7.02 -12.32 15.27
N THR A 101 -7.20 -13.05 14.16
CA THR A 101 -6.56 -12.76 12.88
C THR A 101 -7.01 -11.41 12.31
N LEU A 102 -8.31 -11.14 12.32
CA LEU A 102 -8.86 -9.86 11.88
C LEU A 102 -8.36 -8.69 12.75
N GLY A 103 -8.30 -8.87 14.07
CA GLY A 103 -7.75 -7.85 14.97
C GLY A 103 -6.28 -7.55 14.69
N ARG A 104 -5.49 -8.58 14.35
CA ARG A 104 -4.08 -8.39 13.93
C ARG A 104 -3.96 -7.65 12.60
N VAL A 105 -4.74 -8.04 11.59
CA VAL A 105 -4.76 -7.33 10.30
C VAL A 105 -5.14 -5.87 10.51
N LEU A 106 -6.20 -5.61 11.28
CA LEU A 106 -6.64 -4.25 11.57
C LEU A 106 -5.58 -3.42 12.32
N GLY A 107 -4.93 -4.01 13.33
CA GLY A 107 -3.83 -3.36 14.06
C GLY A 107 -2.69 -2.95 13.12
N ARG A 108 -2.37 -3.77 12.11
CA ARG A 108 -1.34 -3.47 11.10
C ARG A 108 -1.77 -2.45 10.08
N VAL A 109 -3.04 -2.43 9.72
CA VAL A 109 -3.62 -1.34 8.91
C VAL A 109 -3.45 -0.01 9.64
N LEU A 110 -3.74 0.05 10.94
CA LEU A 110 -3.53 1.26 11.74
C LEU A 110 -2.05 1.69 11.78
N VAL A 111 -1.12 0.74 11.88
CA VAL A 111 0.32 1.01 11.81
C VAL A 111 0.69 1.61 10.45
N LEU A 112 0.18 1.05 9.36
CA LEU A 112 0.42 1.56 8.00
C LEU A 112 -0.11 2.99 7.84
N VAL A 113 -1.33 3.25 8.28
CA VAL A 113 -1.94 4.59 8.25
C VAL A 113 -1.10 5.58 9.06
N ALA A 114 -0.67 5.20 10.26
CA ALA A 114 0.19 6.05 11.10
C ALA A 114 1.54 6.35 10.44
N THR A 115 2.14 5.38 9.75
CA THR A 115 3.40 5.57 9.00
C THR A 115 3.24 6.61 7.90
N PHE A 116 2.19 6.45 7.08
CA PHE A 116 1.90 7.41 6.02
C PHE A 116 1.56 8.80 6.57
N ALA A 117 0.81 8.87 7.67
CA ALA A 117 0.51 10.14 8.31
C ALA A 117 1.77 10.89 8.76
N VAL A 118 2.76 10.19 9.34
CA VAL A 118 4.05 10.77 9.72
C VAL A 118 4.83 11.25 8.51
N TRP A 119 4.93 10.44 7.45
CA TRP A 119 5.67 10.80 6.25
C TRP A 119 5.02 11.98 5.50
N MET A 120 3.70 11.98 5.38
CA MET A 120 2.97 13.08 4.72
C MET A 120 3.01 14.37 5.53
N ALA A 121 2.91 14.29 6.85
CA ALA A 121 3.07 15.46 7.72
C ALA A 121 4.48 16.08 7.59
N LEU A 122 5.52 15.23 7.55
CA LEU A 122 6.89 15.68 7.32
C LEU A 122 7.08 16.31 5.93
N ALA A 123 6.55 15.68 4.89
CA ALA A 123 6.62 16.21 3.53
C ALA A 123 5.91 17.56 3.42
N TRP A 124 4.77 17.71 4.09
CA TRP A 124 4.04 18.98 4.17
C TRP A 124 4.86 20.07 4.87
N LEU A 125 5.48 19.74 6.01
CA LEU A 125 6.39 20.66 6.71
C LEU A 125 7.58 21.06 5.85
N CYS A 126 8.20 20.10 5.15
CA CYS A 126 9.28 20.37 4.19
C CYS A 126 8.80 21.30 3.07
N GLY A 127 7.59 21.09 2.53
CA GLY A 127 6.99 21.97 1.54
C GLY A 127 6.82 23.41 2.02
N LEU A 128 6.37 23.60 3.26
CA LEU A 128 6.28 24.93 3.87
C LEU A 128 7.65 25.61 4.00
N LEU A 129 8.68 24.86 4.40
CA LEU A 129 10.05 25.39 4.57
C LEU A 129 10.68 25.86 3.26
N ILE A 130 10.35 25.24 2.13
CA ILE A 130 10.84 25.67 0.80
C ILE A 130 9.98 26.76 0.15
N GLY A 131 8.98 27.29 0.87
CA GLY A 131 8.12 28.37 0.37
C GLY A 131 7.01 27.91 -0.59
N ASN A 132 6.68 26.62 -0.60
CA ASN A 132 5.70 26.04 -1.53
C ASN A 132 4.24 26.18 -1.05
N GLY A 133 4.02 26.78 0.12
CA GLY A 133 2.69 26.86 0.73
C GLY A 133 2.16 25.51 1.21
N SER A 134 0.84 25.42 1.44
CA SER A 134 0.20 24.17 1.83
C SER A 134 -0.06 23.29 0.62
N ASP A 135 0.69 22.20 0.49
CA ASP A 135 0.54 21.23 -0.62
C ASP A 135 -0.52 20.15 -0.27
N TRP A 136 -1.77 20.56 -0.29
CA TRP A 136 -2.89 19.66 0.00
C TRP A 136 -3.02 18.49 -1.00
N PRO A 137 -2.80 18.68 -2.33
CA PRO A 137 -2.79 17.59 -3.29
C PRO A 137 -1.80 16.48 -2.94
N LEU A 138 -0.61 16.80 -2.41
CA LEU A 138 0.39 15.82 -1.98
C LEU A 138 -0.14 14.95 -0.83
N ILE A 139 -0.81 15.56 0.16
CA ILE A 139 -1.38 14.84 1.29
C ILE A 139 -2.46 13.87 0.83
N VAL A 140 -3.41 14.35 0.03
CA VAL A 140 -4.50 13.52 -0.52
C VAL A 140 -3.93 12.34 -1.31
N THR A 141 -2.90 12.59 -2.13
CA THR A 141 -2.22 11.54 -2.90
C THR A 141 -1.52 10.53 -2.01
N GLY A 142 -0.86 10.97 -0.95
CA GLY A 142 -0.24 10.08 0.02
C GLY A 142 -1.27 9.15 0.67
N PHE A 143 -2.42 9.68 1.07
CA PHE A 143 -3.51 8.85 1.62
C PHE A 143 -4.13 7.92 0.57
N ALA A 144 -4.28 8.34 -0.68
CA ALA A 144 -4.71 7.46 -1.77
C ALA A 144 -3.73 6.29 -1.98
N GLY A 145 -2.43 6.53 -1.81
CA GLY A 145 -1.38 5.50 -1.84
C GLY A 145 -1.56 4.41 -0.78
N ILE A 146 -2.18 4.70 0.37
CA ILE A 146 -2.49 3.69 1.40
C ILE A 146 -3.37 2.58 0.82
N GLY A 147 -4.34 2.90 -0.05
CA GLY A 147 -5.18 1.89 -0.69
C GLY A 147 -4.37 0.84 -1.46
N ASN A 148 -3.34 1.27 -2.19
CA ASN A 148 -2.43 0.36 -2.88
C ASN A 148 -1.62 -0.49 -1.90
N MET A 149 -1.17 0.09 -0.79
CA MET A 149 -0.39 -0.62 0.23
C MET A 149 -1.26 -1.60 1.04
N LEU A 150 -2.55 -1.36 1.16
CA LEU A 150 -3.49 -2.31 1.75
C LEU A 150 -3.62 -3.59 0.90
N VAL A 151 -3.57 -3.50 -0.42
CA VAL A 151 -3.53 -4.68 -1.29
C VAL A 151 -2.29 -5.52 -0.99
N VAL A 152 -1.11 -4.89 -0.90
CA VAL A 152 0.14 -5.58 -0.54
C VAL A 152 0.03 -6.27 0.81
N LEU A 153 -0.44 -5.55 1.82
CA LEU A 153 -0.59 -6.05 3.19
C LEU A 153 -1.56 -7.24 3.24
N THR A 154 -2.71 -7.14 2.61
CA THR A 154 -3.75 -8.17 2.69
C THR A 154 -3.41 -9.41 1.87
N VAL A 155 -2.78 -9.27 0.70
CA VAL A 155 -2.26 -10.42 -0.07
C VAL A 155 -1.11 -11.09 0.67
N ALA A 156 -0.14 -10.34 1.18
CA ALA A 156 0.94 -10.90 1.99
C ALA A 156 0.40 -11.61 3.24
N ALA A 157 -0.64 -11.05 3.89
CA ALA A 157 -1.28 -11.67 5.04
C ALA A 157 -1.95 -13.00 4.67
N LEU A 158 -2.67 -13.07 3.55
CA LEU A 158 -3.28 -14.32 3.07
C LEU A 158 -2.21 -15.35 2.74
N CYS A 159 -1.19 -14.97 1.99
CA CYS A 159 -0.08 -15.85 1.63
C CYS A 159 0.71 -16.33 2.86
N SER A 160 0.80 -15.54 3.93
CA SER A 160 1.53 -15.89 5.15
C SER A 160 0.92 -17.09 5.88
N VAL A 161 -0.31 -17.47 5.58
CA VAL A 161 -0.94 -18.68 6.12
C VAL A 161 -0.29 -19.95 5.57
N ALA A 162 0.15 -19.94 4.31
CA ALA A 162 0.70 -21.12 3.64
C ALA A 162 2.20 -21.01 3.35
N LEU A 163 2.72 -19.79 3.20
CA LEU A 163 4.09 -19.51 2.79
C LEU A 163 4.91 -18.94 3.95
N GLY A 164 6.23 -19.06 3.85
CA GLY A 164 7.16 -18.40 4.77
C GLY A 164 7.11 -16.85 4.66
N PRO A 165 7.71 -16.13 5.62
CA PRO A 165 7.57 -14.68 5.70
C PRO A 165 8.14 -13.94 4.48
N VAL A 166 9.27 -14.40 3.92
CA VAL A 166 9.87 -13.76 2.73
C VAL A 166 8.97 -13.97 1.51
N SER A 167 8.55 -15.22 1.26
CA SER A 167 7.73 -15.55 0.09
C SER A 167 6.38 -14.84 0.12
N SER A 168 5.75 -14.73 1.28
CA SER A 168 4.47 -14.01 1.41
C SER A 168 4.62 -12.50 1.20
N GLY A 169 5.72 -11.90 1.67
CA GLY A 169 6.03 -10.51 1.38
C GLY A 169 6.24 -10.26 -0.12
N VAL A 170 7.00 -11.13 -0.79
CA VAL A 170 7.21 -11.07 -2.25
C VAL A 170 5.87 -11.17 -3.00
N MET A 171 4.98 -12.09 -2.60
CA MET A 171 3.65 -12.21 -3.23
C MET A 171 2.81 -10.93 -3.08
N GLY A 172 2.89 -10.26 -1.94
CA GLY A 172 2.25 -8.96 -1.73
C GLY A 172 2.78 -7.90 -2.71
N VAL A 173 4.10 -7.80 -2.88
CA VAL A 173 4.74 -6.87 -3.83
C VAL A 173 4.36 -7.20 -5.27
N LEU A 174 4.37 -8.48 -5.64
CA LEU A 174 3.93 -8.92 -6.98
C LEU A 174 2.48 -8.56 -7.26
N ALA A 175 1.59 -8.69 -6.26
CA ALA A 175 0.19 -8.26 -6.39
C ALA A 175 0.06 -6.75 -6.66
N TYR A 176 0.91 -5.93 -6.04
CA TYR A 176 0.97 -4.50 -6.33
C TYR A 176 1.43 -4.22 -7.76
N ILE A 177 2.53 -4.85 -8.19
CA ILE A 177 3.06 -4.68 -9.55
C ILE A 177 2.00 -5.09 -10.57
N PHE A 178 1.33 -6.22 -10.35
CA PHE A 178 0.25 -6.69 -11.20
C PHE A 178 -0.94 -5.71 -11.24
N SER A 179 -1.34 -5.18 -10.08
CA SER A 179 -2.41 -4.20 -9.96
C SER A 179 -2.10 -2.92 -10.74
N GLN A 180 -0.85 -2.42 -10.69
CA GLN A 180 -0.41 -1.25 -11.46
C GLN A 180 -0.31 -1.56 -12.96
N ALA A 181 0.19 -2.75 -13.32
CA ALA A 181 0.25 -3.18 -14.71
C ALA A 181 -1.14 -3.26 -15.35
N LEU A 182 -2.15 -3.74 -14.62
CA LEU A 182 -3.53 -3.77 -15.11
C LEU A 182 -4.08 -2.38 -15.40
N VAL A 183 -3.79 -1.38 -14.57
CA VAL A 183 -4.20 0.02 -14.82
C VAL A 183 -3.54 0.55 -16.07
N ASN A 184 -2.23 0.34 -16.23
CA ASN A 184 -1.49 0.78 -17.39
C ASN A 184 -2.01 0.12 -18.68
N MET A 185 -2.27 -1.20 -18.64
CA MET A 185 -2.80 -1.94 -19.76
C MET A 185 -4.24 -1.54 -20.10
N SER A 186 -5.10 -1.27 -19.10
CA SER A 186 -6.46 -0.80 -19.38
C SER A 186 -6.47 0.57 -20.02
N SER A 187 -5.60 1.48 -19.57
CA SER A 187 -5.46 2.81 -20.20
C SER A 187 -4.93 2.71 -21.63
N ALA A 188 -4.02 1.78 -21.91
CA ALA A 188 -3.52 1.51 -23.26
C ALA A 188 -4.57 0.86 -24.16
N ALA A 189 -5.45 0.02 -23.61
CA ALA A 189 -6.57 -0.56 -24.34
C ALA A 189 -7.65 0.49 -24.69
N GLU A 190 -7.94 1.41 -23.76
CA GLU A 190 -8.85 2.53 -23.99
C GLU A 190 -8.33 3.52 -25.04
N ALA A 191 -7.01 3.67 -25.12
CA ALA A 191 -6.33 4.50 -26.14
C ALA A 191 -6.19 3.81 -27.50
N ASP A 192 -6.77 2.60 -27.67
CA ASP A 192 -6.71 1.78 -28.89
C ASP A 192 -5.29 1.42 -29.36
N VAL A 193 -4.34 1.44 -28.44
CA VAL A 193 -2.92 1.12 -28.70
C VAL A 193 -2.69 -0.40 -28.66
N ILE A 194 -3.56 -1.14 -27.98
CA ILE A 194 -3.53 -2.60 -27.86
C ILE A 194 -4.61 -3.18 -28.76
N GLY A 195 -4.23 -4.12 -29.63
CA GLY A 195 -5.15 -4.73 -30.57
C GLY A 195 -6.39 -5.35 -29.90
N THR A 196 -7.52 -5.34 -30.61
CA THR A 196 -8.85 -5.74 -30.12
C THR A 196 -8.92 -7.12 -29.46
N SER A 197 -8.04 -8.05 -29.86
CA SER A 197 -8.00 -9.41 -29.31
C SER A 197 -7.61 -9.47 -27.81
N TRP A 198 -6.80 -8.52 -27.34
CA TRP A 198 -6.35 -8.45 -25.94
C TRP A 198 -7.19 -7.55 -25.09
N SER A 199 -7.90 -6.58 -25.67
CA SER A 199 -8.70 -5.61 -24.94
C SER A 199 -9.79 -6.26 -24.07
N GLY A 200 -10.46 -7.30 -24.57
CA GLY A 200 -11.46 -8.07 -23.85
C GLY A 200 -10.90 -8.83 -22.65
N LEU A 201 -9.73 -9.45 -22.79
CA LEU A 201 -9.05 -10.13 -21.69
C LEU A 201 -8.61 -9.13 -20.61
N ILE A 202 -7.99 -8.03 -21.01
CA ILE A 202 -7.52 -6.98 -20.10
C ILE A 202 -8.68 -6.38 -19.33
N SER A 203 -9.80 -6.07 -20.01
CA SER A 203 -11.00 -5.55 -19.37
C SER A 203 -11.57 -6.54 -18.35
N SER A 204 -11.59 -7.84 -18.66
CA SER A 204 -12.05 -8.87 -17.74
C SER A 204 -11.16 -9.00 -16.51
N LEU A 205 -9.84 -9.00 -16.69
CA LEU A 205 -8.88 -9.03 -15.59
C LEU A 205 -8.97 -7.77 -14.74
N TYR A 206 -9.11 -6.60 -15.36
CA TYR A 206 -9.28 -5.33 -14.69
C TYR A 206 -10.56 -5.28 -13.85
N PHE A 207 -11.60 -6.01 -14.25
CA PHE A 207 -12.85 -6.13 -13.50
C PHE A 207 -12.77 -7.07 -12.30
N ILE A 208 -11.98 -8.15 -12.42
CA ILE A 208 -11.91 -9.22 -11.42
C ILE A 208 -10.92 -8.89 -10.29
N PHE A 209 -9.76 -8.28 -10.61
CA PHE A 209 -8.68 -8.08 -9.66
C PHE A 209 -8.72 -6.70 -8.95
N PRO A 210 -8.03 -6.54 -7.81
CA PRO A 210 -7.86 -5.23 -7.19
C PRO A 210 -7.11 -4.31 -8.14
N ARG A 211 -7.59 -3.10 -8.30
CA ARG A 211 -7.06 -2.10 -9.23
C ARG A 211 -6.06 -1.19 -8.52
N GLY A 212 -5.03 -0.77 -9.24
CA GLY A 212 -4.14 0.28 -8.76
C GLY A 212 -4.87 1.61 -8.62
N ILE A 213 -4.66 2.29 -7.51
CA ILE A 213 -5.22 3.63 -7.28
C ILE A 213 -4.18 4.66 -7.73
N VAL A 214 -4.46 5.34 -8.83
CA VAL A 214 -3.66 6.44 -9.34
C VAL A 214 -4.35 7.75 -8.98
N SER A 215 -3.68 8.62 -8.24
CA SER A 215 -4.25 9.92 -7.87
C SER A 215 -4.14 10.93 -9.01
N PRO A 216 -4.98 11.98 -9.01
CA PRO A 216 -4.90 13.05 -10.01
C PRO A 216 -3.52 13.73 -10.06
N LEU A 217 -2.86 13.91 -8.91
CA LEU A 217 -1.52 14.48 -8.85
C LEU A 217 -0.49 13.58 -9.52
N VAL A 218 -0.55 12.26 -9.33
CA VAL A 218 0.37 11.32 -9.99
C VAL A 218 0.17 11.34 -11.49
N ALA A 219 -1.07 11.38 -11.97
CA ALA A 219 -1.38 11.48 -13.40
C ALA A 219 -0.84 12.80 -14.00
N ASP A 220 -0.99 13.92 -13.30
CA ASP A 220 -0.45 15.22 -13.73
C ASP A 220 1.09 15.23 -13.76
N LEU A 221 1.75 14.69 -12.74
CA LEU A 221 3.21 14.57 -12.72
C LEU A 221 3.74 13.65 -13.83
N GLN A 222 3.01 12.59 -14.19
CA GLN A 222 3.35 11.75 -15.34
C GLN A 222 3.22 12.51 -16.66
N ALA A 223 2.15 13.28 -16.82
CA ALA A 223 1.94 14.08 -18.01
C ALA A 223 3.07 15.11 -18.22
N ARG A 224 3.66 15.62 -17.13
CA ARG A 224 4.81 16.54 -17.15
C ARG A 224 6.17 15.85 -17.16
N ASP A 225 6.22 14.52 -17.23
CA ASP A 225 7.46 13.72 -17.18
C ASP A 225 8.29 13.90 -15.89
N VAL A 226 7.63 14.21 -14.78
CA VAL A 226 8.27 14.49 -13.49
C VAL A 226 8.10 13.33 -12.51
N ALA A 227 7.20 12.40 -12.78
CA ALA A 227 6.81 11.35 -11.84
C ALA A 227 7.92 10.33 -11.50
N GLY A 228 8.90 10.16 -12.41
CA GLY A 228 10.06 9.28 -12.17
C GLY A 228 9.66 7.88 -11.65
N LEU A 229 10.27 7.47 -10.53
CA LEU A 229 10.02 6.17 -9.90
C LEU A 229 8.61 6.01 -9.30
N ALA A 230 7.92 7.10 -8.97
CA ALA A 230 6.59 7.03 -8.37
C ALA A 230 5.51 6.61 -9.36
N ALA A 231 5.67 6.99 -10.62
CA ALA A 231 4.78 6.61 -11.72
C ALA A 231 5.55 6.78 -13.04
N PRO A 232 6.15 5.73 -13.57
CA PRO A 232 6.91 5.79 -14.80
C PRO A 232 5.99 6.14 -15.97
N ARG A 233 6.54 6.91 -16.91
CA ARG A 233 5.86 7.20 -18.17
C ARG A 233 5.68 5.89 -18.94
N VAL A 234 4.45 5.62 -19.36
CA VAL A 234 4.15 4.42 -20.12
C VAL A 234 4.16 4.77 -21.60
N GLU A 235 5.09 4.17 -22.33
CA GLU A 235 5.17 4.28 -23.78
C GLU A 235 4.88 2.92 -24.41
N VAL A 236 3.87 2.86 -25.26
CA VAL A 236 3.48 1.65 -25.97
C VAL A 236 3.48 1.93 -27.48
N ASN A 237 4.29 1.20 -28.23
CA ASN A 237 4.44 1.35 -29.69
C ASN A 237 4.77 2.80 -30.14
N GLY A 238 5.59 3.54 -29.34
CA GLY A 238 5.94 4.92 -29.63
C GLY A 238 4.87 5.96 -29.24
N ASN A 239 3.73 5.51 -28.71
CA ASN A 239 2.68 6.39 -28.20
C ASN A 239 2.77 6.53 -26.68
N ILE A 240 2.66 7.76 -26.18
CA ILE A 240 2.60 8.03 -24.75
C ILE A 240 1.18 7.78 -24.27
N VAL A 241 1.05 6.83 -23.36
CA VAL A 241 -0.23 6.52 -22.73
C VAL A 241 -0.37 7.35 -21.46
N PHE A 242 -1.38 8.22 -21.44
CA PHE A 242 -1.75 8.96 -20.24
C PHE A 242 -2.63 8.11 -19.35
N ILE A 243 -2.18 7.85 -18.12
CA ILE A 243 -2.95 7.07 -17.16
C ILE A 243 -4.03 7.96 -16.57
N GLN A 244 -5.27 7.50 -16.64
CA GLN A 244 -6.38 8.21 -16.04
C GLN A 244 -6.37 8.10 -14.50
N PRO A 245 -6.72 9.17 -13.77
CA PRO A 245 -6.85 9.10 -12.33
C PRO A 245 -7.98 8.16 -11.93
N ALA A 246 -7.78 7.47 -10.81
CA ALA A 246 -8.75 6.50 -10.30
C ALA A 246 -10.08 7.16 -9.95
N SER A 247 -11.17 6.57 -10.40
CA SER A 247 -12.53 6.94 -10.00
C SER A 247 -12.83 6.48 -8.56
N TRP A 248 -13.83 7.06 -7.92
CA TRP A 248 -14.31 6.58 -6.61
C TRP A 248 -14.75 5.11 -6.65
N ALA A 249 -15.29 4.65 -7.76
CA ALA A 249 -15.65 3.25 -7.97
C ALA A 249 -14.40 2.33 -7.88
N THR A 250 -13.28 2.75 -8.45
CA THR A 250 -12.01 2.03 -8.35
C THR A 250 -11.51 1.94 -6.91
N VAL A 251 -11.59 3.02 -6.15
CA VAL A 251 -11.19 3.04 -4.74
C VAL A 251 -12.06 2.09 -3.92
N ILE A 252 -13.38 2.18 -4.06
CA ILE A 252 -14.34 1.32 -3.34
C ILE A 252 -14.11 -0.15 -3.70
N TRP A 253 -13.90 -0.46 -4.99
CA TRP A 253 -13.63 -1.80 -5.46
C TRP A 253 -12.35 -2.38 -4.84
N THR A 254 -11.26 -1.63 -4.85
CA THR A 254 -9.98 -2.05 -4.28
C THR A 254 -10.06 -2.25 -2.77
N LEU A 255 -10.72 -1.36 -2.05
CA LEU A 255 -10.97 -1.52 -0.62
C LEU A 255 -11.87 -2.73 -0.32
N GLY A 256 -12.89 -2.99 -1.15
CA GLY A 256 -13.71 -4.20 -1.07
C GLY A 256 -12.88 -5.47 -1.18
N TRP A 257 -11.94 -5.52 -2.12
CA TRP A 257 -11.00 -6.62 -2.25
C TRP A 257 -10.11 -6.79 -1.01
N CYS A 258 -9.62 -5.71 -0.41
CA CYS A 258 -8.84 -5.79 0.82
C CYS A 258 -9.64 -6.42 1.97
N VAL A 259 -10.93 -6.10 2.08
CA VAL A 259 -11.82 -6.72 3.07
C VAL A 259 -12.01 -8.22 2.77
N VAL A 260 -12.27 -8.59 1.51
CA VAL A 260 -12.41 -10.00 1.09
C VAL A 260 -11.14 -10.79 1.41
N LEU A 261 -9.96 -10.27 1.11
CA LEU A 261 -8.67 -10.91 1.39
C LEU A 261 -8.42 -11.04 2.90
N ALA A 262 -8.78 -10.04 3.70
CA ALA A 262 -8.66 -10.11 5.15
C ALA A 262 -9.59 -11.19 5.74
N LEU A 263 -10.83 -11.29 5.25
CA LEU A 263 -11.78 -12.33 5.63
C LEU A 263 -11.31 -13.72 5.19
N ALA A 264 -10.75 -13.83 3.97
CA ALA A 264 -10.17 -15.08 3.48
C ALA A 264 -8.99 -15.53 4.35
N THR A 265 -8.12 -14.59 4.79
CA THR A 265 -7.03 -14.87 5.74
C THR A 265 -7.57 -15.44 7.05
N ALA A 266 -8.60 -14.82 7.61
CA ALA A 266 -9.24 -15.28 8.84
C ALA A 266 -9.88 -16.68 8.68
N GLY A 267 -10.52 -16.93 7.54
CA GLY A 267 -11.10 -18.24 7.18
C GLY A 267 -10.04 -19.34 7.01
N ALA A 268 -8.95 -19.03 6.35
CA ALA A 268 -7.82 -19.95 6.15
C ALA A 268 -7.16 -20.32 7.49
N MET A 269 -6.96 -19.35 8.38
CA MET A 269 -6.44 -19.59 9.75
C MET A 269 -7.37 -20.45 10.59
N ARG A 270 -8.67 -20.34 10.40
CA ARG A 270 -9.65 -21.22 11.06
C ARG A 270 -9.50 -22.69 10.62
N ARG A 271 -9.31 -22.93 9.32
CA ARG A 271 -9.16 -24.28 8.76
C ARG A 271 -7.84 -24.94 9.16
N ARG A 272 -6.73 -24.21 9.17
CA ARG A 272 -5.42 -24.72 9.58
C ARG A 272 -5.39 -25.26 11.01
N ALA A 273 -6.38 -24.92 11.81
CA ALA A 273 -6.52 -25.38 13.19
C ALA A 273 -7.18 -26.76 13.32
N LEU A 274 -7.81 -27.23 12.25
CA LEU A 274 -8.57 -28.50 12.24
C LEU A 274 -7.76 -29.62 11.58
N SER A 275 -6.62 -29.30 10.97
CA SER A 275 -5.64 -30.23 10.41
C SER A 275 -4.43 -30.39 11.33
#